data_e2ac8c7ca1a767fdc2036e55d7564ebb
#
_entry.id   e2ac8c7ca1a767fdc2036e55d7564ebb
#
_cell.length_a   1.000
_cell.length_b   1.000
_cell.length_c   1.000
_cell.angle_alpha   90.00
_cell.angle_beta   90.00
_cell.angle_gamma   90.00
#
_symmetry.space_group_name_H-M   'P 1'
#
loop_
_entity.id
_entity.type
_entity.pdbx_description
1 polymer ?
#
loop_
_entity_poly.entity_id
_entity_poly.type
_entity_poly.pdbx_seq_one_letter_code
_entity_poly.pdbx_strand_id
1 'polypeptide(L)'
;MSSVPAATWRELEVTVDSGACDTVIPTEECREIRIQESAQSKQGLEYEVANGETIPNLGERRCLMMTEGSTTPKRIAFQVADVHKPLLSVTRAADMGYQCVLGKTGGWLQDSQSDERIPIQRKGNLYVMKVWVRESPFGGPR
;
A
#
# COMPACT_ATOMS: atom_id res chain seq x y z
N MET A 1 13.40 -24.33 25.78
CA MET A 1 13.53 -23.68 24.45
C MET A 1 12.74 -22.41 24.45
N SER A 2 13.42 -21.31 24.23
CA SER A 2 12.69 -20.06 24.08
C SER A 2 12.22 -19.96 22.64
N SER A 3 10.94 -19.77 22.45
CA SER A 3 10.40 -19.48 21.14
C SER A 3 10.42 -17.96 20.94
N VAL A 4 11.10 -17.54 19.91
CA VAL A 4 10.94 -16.17 19.44
C VAL A 4 9.60 -16.16 18.70
N PRO A 5 8.66 -15.29 19.10
CA PRO A 5 7.41 -15.21 18.35
C PRO A 5 7.70 -14.96 16.88
N ALA A 6 7.10 -15.76 16.01
CA ALA A 6 7.19 -15.48 14.59
C ALA A 6 6.64 -14.06 14.36
N ALA A 7 7.30 -13.31 13.49
CA ALA A 7 6.82 -11.98 13.14
C ALA A 7 5.39 -12.11 12.62
N THR A 8 4.49 -11.38 13.26
CA THR A 8 3.08 -11.44 12.90
C THR A 8 2.82 -10.56 11.69
N TRP A 9 2.25 -11.14 10.65
CA TRP A 9 1.79 -10.41 9.50
C TRP A 9 0.43 -9.79 9.81
N ARG A 10 0.31 -8.50 9.55
CA ARG A 10 -0.97 -7.79 9.68
C ARG A 10 -1.71 -7.82 8.37
N GLU A 11 -2.95 -8.29 8.37
CA GLU A 11 -3.81 -8.22 7.21
C GLU A 11 -4.28 -6.78 7.00
N LEU A 12 -4.22 -6.33 5.75
CA LEU A 12 -4.61 -4.98 5.36
C LEU A 12 -5.40 -5.06 4.06
N GLU A 13 -6.56 -4.42 4.03
CA GLU A 13 -7.32 -4.26 2.81
C GLU A 13 -7.05 -2.87 2.26
N VAL A 14 -6.55 -2.80 1.02
CA VAL A 14 -6.28 -1.53 0.37
C VAL A 14 -7.26 -1.33 -0.78
N THR A 15 -7.76 -0.12 -0.91
CA THR A 15 -8.64 0.26 -2.03
C THR A 15 -7.77 0.69 -3.20
N VAL A 16 -8.01 0.09 -4.35
CA VAL A 16 -7.31 0.45 -5.59
C VAL A 16 -7.91 1.75 -6.12
N ASP A 17 -7.09 2.78 -6.21
CA ASP A 17 -7.55 4.14 -6.50
C ASP A 17 -6.72 4.76 -7.62
N SER A 18 -7.35 4.97 -8.78
CA SER A 18 -6.70 5.60 -9.93
C SER A 18 -6.49 7.11 -9.73
N GLY A 19 -7.21 7.71 -8.78
CA GLY A 19 -7.07 9.12 -8.46
C GLY A 19 -6.04 9.43 -7.38
N ALA A 20 -5.52 8.41 -6.70
CA ALA A 20 -4.52 8.62 -5.66
C ALA A 20 -3.13 8.79 -6.26
N CYS A 21 -2.43 9.86 -5.89
CA CYS A 21 -1.08 10.11 -6.40
C CYS A 21 -0.01 9.30 -5.66
N ASP A 22 -0.30 8.81 -4.47
CA ASP A 22 0.56 7.96 -3.66
C ASP A 22 -0.25 6.82 -3.04
N THR A 23 0.45 5.76 -2.66
CA THR A 23 -0.10 4.70 -1.83
C THR A 23 -0.04 5.18 -0.39
N VAL A 24 -1.20 5.34 0.26
CA VAL A 24 -1.34 6.05 1.53
C VAL A 24 -2.16 5.22 2.50
N ILE A 25 -1.77 5.24 3.77
CA ILE A 25 -2.55 4.63 4.86
C ILE A 25 -2.88 5.66 5.94
N PRO A 26 -4.01 5.46 6.66
CA PRO A 26 -4.33 6.28 7.82
C PRO A 26 -3.28 6.14 8.93
N THR A 27 -3.19 7.12 9.79
CA THR A 27 -2.22 7.12 10.90
C THR A 27 -2.44 5.98 11.88
N GLU A 28 -3.67 5.51 12.04
CA GLU A 28 -4.01 4.43 12.95
C GLU A 28 -3.74 3.02 12.40
N GLU A 29 -3.44 2.92 11.11
CA GLU A 29 -3.10 1.63 10.50
C GLU A 29 -1.61 1.33 10.65
N CYS A 30 -1.30 0.10 11.05
CA CYS A 30 0.08 -0.39 11.18
C CYS A 30 0.89 0.41 12.20
N ARG A 31 0.28 0.74 13.35
CA ARG A 31 0.94 1.53 14.40
C ARG A 31 2.22 0.91 14.93
N GLU A 32 2.35 -0.40 14.85
CA GLU A 32 3.55 -1.14 15.25
C GLU A 32 4.76 -0.84 14.35
N ILE A 33 4.53 -0.24 13.19
CA ILE A 33 5.58 0.15 12.26
C ILE A 33 5.79 1.66 12.40
N ARG A 34 7.00 2.06 12.75
CA ARG A 34 7.30 3.48 12.97
C ARG A 34 7.14 4.31 11.69
N ILE A 35 6.75 5.56 11.86
CA ILE A 35 6.73 6.53 10.78
C ILE A 35 8.13 7.12 10.64
N GLN A 36 8.66 7.10 9.43
CA GLN A 36 9.94 7.71 9.08
C GLN A 36 9.73 8.85 8.12
N GLU A 37 10.68 9.76 8.07
CA GLU A 37 10.64 10.84 7.10
C GLU A 37 10.69 10.27 5.68
N SER A 38 9.82 10.76 4.81
CA SER A 38 9.80 10.41 3.39
C SER A 38 10.24 11.58 2.54
N ALA A 39 10.54 11.34 1.27
CA ALA A 39 10.84 12.43 0.33
C ALA A 39 9.66 13.41 0.27
N GLN A 40 8.43 12.88 0.29
CA GLN A 40 7.22 13.69 0.26
C GLN A 40 7.05 14.53 1.53
N SER A 41 7.30 13.96 2.71
CA SER A 41 7.18 14.72 3.96
C SER A 41 8.24 15.81 4.07
N LYS A 42 9.45 15.54 3.59
CA LYS A 42 10.53 16.54 3.54
C LYS A 42 10.18 17.73 2.67
N GLN A 43 9.46 17.48 1.58
CA GLN A 43 9.04 18.51 0.64
C GLN A 43 7.79 19.25 1.12
N GLY A 44 7.18 18.81 2.22
CA GLY A 44 5.94 19.38 2.71
C GLY A 44 4.75 19.07 1.81
N LEU A 45 4.76 17.92 1.16
CA LEU A 45 3.68 17.52 0.27
C LEU A 45 2.36 17.43 1.02
N GLU A 46 1.31 17.95 0.42
CA GLU A 46 -0.05 17.84 0.91
C GLU A 46 -0.91 17.11 -0.11
N TYR A 47 -1.94 16.41 0.38
CA TYR A 47 -2.91 15.73 -0.48
C TYR A 47 -4.22 16.49 -0.45
N GLU A 48 -4.80 16.70 -1.62
CA GLU A 48 -6.14 17.27 -1.72
C GLU A 48 -7.17 16.16 -1.54
N VAL A 49 -8.12 16.38 -0.65
CA VAL A 49 -9.22 15.46 -0.40
C VAL A 49 -10.49 15.95 -1.07
N ALA A 50 -11.54 15.11 -1.08
CA ALA A 50 -12.75 15.33 -1.89
C ALA A 50 -13.45 16.68 -1.65
N ASN A 51 -13.33 17.26 -0.45
CA ASN A 51 -13.96 18.55 -0.13
C ASN A 51 -13.09 19.76 -0.49
N GLY A 52 -11.96 19.54 -1.16
CA GLY A 52 -11.03 20.61 -1.53
C GLY A 52 -10.03 20.98 -0.44
N GLU A 53 -10.16 20.43 0.75
CA GLU A 53 -9.15 20.64 1.80
C GLU A 53 -7.89 19.85 1.49
N THR A 54 -6.79 20.25 2.11
CA THR A 54 -5.51 19.53 2.00
C THR A 54 -5.13 18.94 3.34
N ILE A 55 -4.46 17.77 3.28
CA ILE A 55 -3.91 17.11 4.45
C ILE A 55 -2.42 16.84 4.23
N PRO A 56 -1.58 17.01 5.27
CA PRO A 56 -0.14 16.85 5.09
C PRO A 56 0.27 15.39 4.98
N ASN A 57 1.33 15.14 4.23
CA ASN A 57 2.06 13.89 4.29
C ASN A 57 2.85 13.85 5.60
N LEU A 58 2.67 12.83 6.40
CA LEU A 58 3.27 12.70 7.74
C LEU A 58 4.54 11.84 7.74
N GLY A 59 4.94 11.32 6.60
CA GLY A 59 6.06 10.42 6.47
C GLY A 59 5.65 9.09 5.87
N GLU A 60 6.43 8.05 6.15
CA GLU A 60 6.16 6.73 5.59
C GLU A 60 6.41 5.62 6.60
N ARG A 61 5.66 4.53 6.43
CA ARG A 61 5.92 3.26 7.11
C ARG A 61 6.52 2.30 6.12
N ARG A 62 7.74 1.83 6.38
CA ARG A 62 8.47 0.92 5.49
C ARG A 62 8.14 -0.51 5.85
N CYS A 63 7.58 -1.22 4.90
CA CYS A 63 7.00 -2.55 5.12
C CYS A 63 7.56 -3.58 4.18
N LEU A 64 7.54 -4.84 4.64
CA LEU A 64 7.47 -5.99 3.77
C LEU A 64 5.99 -6.28 3.53
N MET A 65 5.64 -6.63 2.32
CA MET A 65 4.26 -6.91 1.92
C MET A 65 4.17 -8.25 1.20
N MET A 66 3.24 -9.07 1.65
CA MET A 66 2.84 -10.30 0.95
C MET A 66 1.51 -10.06 0.29
N THR A 67 1.35 -10.62 -0.91
CA THR A 67 0.12 -10.55 -1.68
C THR A 67 -0.49 -11.93 -1.83
N GLU A 68 -1.78 -12.00 -2.14
CA GLU A 68 -2.45 -13.29 -2.36
C GLU A 68 -1.77 -14.09 -3.46
N GLY A 69 -1.50 -15.36 -3.18
CA GLY A 69 -0.90 -16.27 -4.16
C GLY A 69 0.60 -16.12 -4.33
N SER A 70 1.24 -15.17 -3.66
CA SER A 70 2.68 -14.98 -3.72
C SER A 70 3.34 -15.50 -2.45
N THR A 71 4.55 -16.05 -2.61
CA THR A 71 5.40 -16.48 -1.49
C THR A 71 6.59 -15.55 -1.30
N THR A 72 6.74 -14.55 -2.17
CA THR A 72 7.88 -13.64 -2.13
C THR A 72 7.45 -12.28 -1.59
N PRO A 73 7.98 -11.85 -0.43
CA PRO A 73 7.68 -10.53 0.10
C PRO A 73 8.23 -9.42 -0.81
N LYS A 74 7.51 -8.32 -0.86
CA LYS A 74 7.91 -7.11 -1.59
C LYS A 74 8.14 -5.99 -0.60
N ARG A 75 9.11 -5.13 -0.86
CA ARG A 75 9.31 -3.92 -0.05
C ARG A 75 8.39 -2.84 -0.56
N ILE A 76 7.68 -2.19 0.36
CA ILE A 76 6.80 -1.10 0.03
C ILE A 76 6.91 -0.02 1.11
N ALA A 77 6.81 1.23 0.72
CA ALA A 77 6.63 2.33 1.65
C ALA A 77 5.22 2.87 1.50
N PHE A 78 4.44 2.75 2.57
CA PHE A 78 3.14 3.39 2.63
C PHE A 78 3.33 4.80 3.14
N GLN A 79 2.91 5.79 2.37
CA GLN A 79 2.84 7.16 2.87
C GLN A 79 1.75 7.24 3.94
N VAL A 80 1.92 8.11 4.89
CA VAL A 80 1.00 8.24 6.02
C VAL A 80 0.35 9.62 5.97
N ALA A 81 -0.96 9.65 6.03
CA ALA A 81 -1.73 10.89 6.06
C ALA A 81 -3.09 10.61 6.71
N ASP A 82 -3.83 11.66 7.02
CA ASP A 82 -5.15 11.55 7.65
C ASP A 82 -6.23 11.22 6.61
N VAL A 83 -6.08 10.07 5.98
CA VAL A 83 -7.06 9.52 5.05
C VAL A 83 -7.98 8.55 5.80
N HIS A 84 -9.15 8.23 5.22
CA HIS A 84 -10.12 7.38 5.88
C HIS A 84 -9.79 5.89 5.80
N LYS A 85 -9.07 5.48 4.78
CA LYS A 85 -8.77 4.06 4.53
C LYS A 85 -7.49 3.93 3.73
N PRO A 86 -6.86 2.74 3.75
CA PRO A 86 -5.69 2.48 2.92
C PRO A 86 -6.03 2.58 1.43
N LEU A 87 -5.19 3.28 0.69
CA LEU A 87 -5.33 3.50 -0.75
C LEU A 87 -4.09 3.02 -1.49
N LEU A 88 -4.29 2.22 -2.53
CA LEU A 88 -3.22 1.84 -3.45
C LEU A 88 -3.29 2.74 -4.68
N SER A 89 -2.21 3.46 -4.94
CA SER A 89 -2.12 4.29 -6.14
C SER A 89 -1.87 3.44 -7.39
N VAL A 90 -2.80 3.49 -8.33
CA VAL A 90 -2.61 2.81 -9.62
C VAL A 90 -1.43 3.40 -10.38
N THR A 91 -1.25 4.72 -10.31
CA THR A 91 -0.14 5.39 -10.97
C THR A 91 1.21 4.93 -10.42
N ARG A 92 1.33 4.82 -9.10
CA ARG A 92 2.57 4.32 -8.49
C ARG A 92 2.82 2.86 -8.81
N ALA A 93 1.77 2.04 -8.85
CA ALA A 93 1.92 0.65 -9.28
C ALA A 93 2.41 0.58 -10.73
N ALA A 94 1.87 1.42 -11.60
CA ALA A 94 2.32 1.51 -12.99
C ALA A 94 3.78 1.92 -13.10
N ASP A 95 4.23 2.88 -12.29
CA ASP A 95 5.63 3.29 -12.25
C ASP A 95 6.56 2.13 -11.86
N MET A 96 6.06 1.19 -11.07
CA MET A 96 6.79 -0.01 -10.65
C MET A 96 6.68 -1.17 -11.64
N GLY A 97 6.02 -0.96 -12.77
CA GLY A 97 5.92 -1.97 -13.83
C GLY A 97 4.67 -2.85 -13.76
N TYR A 98 3.67 -2.48 -12.99
CA TYR A 98 2.41 -3.22 -12.92
C TYR A 98 1.37 -2.64 -13.86
N GLN A 99 0.56 -3.52 -14.42
CA GLN A 99 -0.62 -3.15 -15.18
C GLN A 99 -1.85 -3.48 -14.35
N CYS A 100 -2.77 -2.54 -14.23
CA CYS A 100 -4.01 -2.72 -13.47
C CYS A 100 -5.14 -3.07 -14.43
N VAL A 101 -5.75 -4.24 -14.23
CA VAL A 101 -6.85 -4.71 -15.05
C VAL A 101 -8.08 -4.84 -14.16
N LEU A 102 -9.13 -4.11 -14.49
CA LEU A 102 -10.37 -4.10 -13.72
C LEU A 102 -11.54 -4.46 -14.63
N GLY A 103 -12.39 -5.32 -14.13
CA GLY A 103 -13.58 -5.76 -14.82
C GLY A 103 -14.81 -5.73 -13.92
N LYS A 104 -15.91 -6.26 -14.42
CA LYS A 104 -17.21 -6.22 -13.73
C LYS A 104 -17.18 -6.90 -12.37
N THR A 105 -16.40 -7.98 -12.23
CA THR A 105 -16.40 -8.81 -11.02
C THR A 105 -15.11 -8.69 -10.21
N GLY A 106 -14.15 -7.90 -10.66
CA GLY A 106 -12.83 -7.78 -10.04
C GLY A 106 -11.76 -7.65 -11.09
N GLY A 107 -10.55 -8.05 -10.74
CA GLY A 107 -9.43 -7.95 -11.68
C GLY A 107 -8.11 -8.35 -11.03
N TRP A 108 -7.03 -7.71 -11.46
CA TRP A 108 -5.71 -8.03 -10.95
C TRP A 108 -4.71 -6.92 -11.28
N LEU A 109 -3.60 -6.92 -10.53
CA LEU A 109 -2.38 -6.25 -10.94
C LEU A 109 -1.50 -7.29 -11.64
N GLN A 110 -0.99 -6.96 -12.80
CA GLN A 110 -0.11 -7.82 -13.59
C GLN A 110 1.29 -7.25 -13.59
N ASP A 111 2.28 -8.03 -13.11
CA ASP A 111 3.67 -7.65 -13.24
C ASP A 111 4.09 -7.76 -14.70
N SER A 112 4.71 -6.70 -15.25
CA SER A 112 5.11 -6.67 -16.64
C SER A 112 6.29 -7.60 -16.96
N GLN A 113 7.07 -7.99 -15.95
CA GLN A 113 8.27 -8.82 -16.12
C GLN A 113 8.08 -10.27 -15.75
N SER A 114 6.96 -10.60 -15.12
CA SER A 114 6.61 -11.95 -14.77
C SER A 114 5.14 -12.16 -15.10
N ASP A 115 4.66 -13.39 -14.98
CA ASP A 115 3.23 -13.68 -15.18
C ASP A 115 2.45 -13.59 -13.88
N GLU A 116 3.08 -13.06 -12.82
CA GLU A 116 2.43 -12.92 -11.53
C GLU A 116 1.25 -11.97 -11.61
N ARG A 117 0.11 -12.42 -11.10
CA ARG A 117 -1.10 -11.63 -10.99
C ARG A 117 -1.50 -11.53 -9.53
N ILE A 118 -1.76 -10.31 -9.07
CA ILE A 118 -2.24 -10.07 -7.71
C ILE A 118 -3.73 -9.81 -7.79
N PRO A 119 -4.57 -10.66 -7.16
CA PRO A 119 -6.03 -10.54 -7.29
C PRO A 119 -6.56 -9.21 -6.74
N ILE A 120 -7.52 -8.66 -7.45
CA ILE A 120 -8.31 -7.51 -7.01
C ILE A 120 -9.76 -7.95 -6.96
N GLN A 121 -10.43 -7.71 -5.83
CA GLN A 121 -11.83 -8.03 -5.65
C GLN A 121 -12.68 -6.78 -5.82
N ARG A 122 -13.86 -6.94 -6.39
CA ARG A 122 -14.84 -5.86 -6.39
C ARG A 122 -15.76 -6.02 -5.19
N LYS A 123 -15.86 -4.96 -4.39
CA LYS A 123 -16.80 -4.87 -3.27
C LYS A 123 -17.69 -3.64 -3.48
N GLY A 124 -18.91 -3.89 -3.93
CA GLY A 124 -19.82 -2.80 -4.29
C GLY A 124 -19.25 -1.95 -5.42
N ASN A 125 -18.99 -0.69 -5.13
CA ASN A 125 -18.43 0.25 -6.10
C ASN A 125 -16.91 0.43 -5.95
N LEU A 126 -16.26 -0.42 -5.15
CA LEU A 126 -14.84 -0.31 -4.88
C LEU A 126 -14.11 -1.56 -5.38
N TYR A 127 -12.85 -1.36 -5.73
CA TYR A 127 -11.91 -2.45 -6.00
C TYR A 127 -10.90 -2.50 -4.88
N VAL A 128 -10.70 -3.67 -4.29
CA VAL A 128 -9.85 -3.83 -3.12
C VAL A 128 -8.87 -4.98 -3.30
N MET A 129 -7.71 -4.84 -2.65
CA MET A 129 -6.70 -5.89 -2.58
C MET A 129 -6.45 -6.23 -1.13
N LYS A 130 -6.30 -7.53 -0.86
CA LYS A 130 -5.87 -8.00 0.44
C LYS A 130 -4.37 -8.21 0.41
N VAL A 131 -3.67 -7.61 1.38
CA VAL A 131 -2.23 -7.76 1.56
C VAL A 131 -1.93 -8.05 3.01
N TRP A 132 -0.73 -8.55 3.27
CA TRP A 132 -0.21 -8.77 4.64
C TRP A 132 1.09 -8.01 4.74
N VAL A 133 1.22 -7.24 5.81
CA VAL A 133 2.38 -6.36 6.00
C VAL A 133 3.02 -6.58 7.35
N ARG A 134 4.30 -6.29 7.42
CA ARG A 134 5.08 -6.16 8.66
C ARG A 134 6.20 -5.17 8.42
N GLU A 135 6.83 -4.70 9.51
CA GLU A 135 7.94 -3.77 9.39
C GLU A 135 9.07 -4.39 8.56
N SER A 136 9.63 -3.60 7.66
CA SER A 136 10.78 -4.03 6.85
C SER A 136 12.06 -3.91 7.66
N PRO A 137 12.80 -5.02 7.85
CA PRO A 137 14.11 -4.97 8.50
C PRO A 137 15.18 -4.35 7.60
N PHE A 138 14.90 -4.17 6.32
CA PHE A 138 15.85 -3.67 5.32
C PHE A 138 15.59 -2.22 4.93
N GLY A 139 14.64 -1.55 5.60
CA GLY A 139 14.24 -0.21 5.23
C GLY A 139 13.21 -0.19 4.11
N GLY A 140 13.19 0.90 3.33
CA GLY A 140 12.18 1.11 2.30
C GLY A 140 12.44 0.39 0.99
N PRO A 141 11.59 0.64 -0.01
CA PRO A 141 11.75 0.07 -1.34
C PRO A 141 13.02 0.57 -2.00
N ARG A 142 13.50 -0.24 -2.90
CA ARG A 142 14.68 0.10 -3.71
C ARG A 142 14.30 0.30 -5.15
#